data_c6d205e7ce6f2df0a624cab40b9badcc
#
_entry.id   c6d205e7ce6f2df0a624cab40b9badcc
#
_cell.length_a   1.000
_cell.length_b   1.000
_cell.length_c   1.000
_cell.angle_alpha   90.00
_cell.angle_beta   90.00
_cell.angle_gamma   90.00
#
_symmetry.space_group_name_H-M   'P 1'
#
loop_
_entity.id
_entity.type
_entity.pdbx_description
1 polymer ?
#
loop_
_entity_poly.entity_id
_entity_poly.type
_entity_poly.pdbx_seq_one_letter_code
_entity_poly.pdbx_strand_id
1 'polypeptide(L)'
;MLLEVMFMKKYLVFLMAALMLVALAVAGCGGSKDEAKAQPEKVLRVATEPTFAPFEFQKEGSEELAGFDMDLIRAIGKKLGCKVEIANMGFDALIPALNTGNIDVAIAGMSITDERKQAVGMSDPYYTSGLIVMVKKDNNDIKSIDDLAGKRIAAQIGTTGADKANSVKDAKVTLFNTNTESAMELTNGGVDAVINDSPVIGYYLAQGGSEVAKTVGDVMEAEQYGIAVKKDNTKLLEDINKALAELKKDGEYDKIYKTWFGEVKK
;
A
#
# COMPACT_ATOMS: atom_id res chain seq x y z
N MET A 1 -34.24 76.93 -9.37
CA MET A 1 -34.37 75.44 -9.45
C MET A 1 -33.74 74.84 -10.74
N LEU A 2 -33.89 75.40 -11.92
CA LEU A 2 -33.24 74.83 -13.12
C LEU A 2 -31.73 75.11 -13.21
N LEU A 3 -31.23 76.19 -12.64
CA LEU A 3 -29.81 76.59 -12.69
C LEU A 3 -28.95 75.73 -11.78
N GLU A 4 -29.42 75.32 -10.65
CA GLU A 4 -28.69 74.46 -9.71
C GLU A 4 -28.53 73.01 -10.21
N VAL A 5 -29.52 72.48 -10.92
CA VAL A 5 -29.47 71.13 -11.51
C VAL A 5 -28.45 71.09 -12.67
N MET A 6 -28.28 72.22 -13.40
CA MET A 6 -27.28 72.27 -14.46
C MET A 6 -25.84 72.36 -13.95
N PHE A 7 -25.61 73.05 -12.82
CA PHE A 7 -24.29 73.04 -12.16
C PHE A 7 -23.94 71.69 -11.56
N MET A 8 -24.88 71.07 -10.92
CA MET A 8 -24.65 69.70 -10.32
C MET A 8 -24.33 68.67 -11.38
N LYS A 9 -24.97 68.69 -12.55
CA LYS A 9 -24.62 67.77 -13.66
C LYS A 9 -23.22 68.03 -14.22
N LYS A 10 -22.74 69.25 -14.30
CA LYS A 10 -21.38 69.59 -14.76
C LYS A 10 -20.32 69.11 -13.79
N TYR A 11 -20.53 69.25 -12.48
CA TYR A 11 -19.61 68.70 -11.45
C TYR A 11 -19.58 67.20 -11.43
N LEU A 12 -20.73 66.51 -11.64
CA LEU A 12 -20.80 65.10 -11.71
C LEU A 12 -20.02 64.49 -12.88
N VAL A 13 -20.07 65.14 -14.05
CA VAL A 13 -19.31 64.71 -15.24
C VAL A 13 -17.81 64.99 -15.08
N PHE A 14 -17.40 66.09 -14.42
CA PHE A 14 -15.99 66.33 -14.08
C PHE A 14 -15.44 65.34 -13.04
N LEU A 15 -16.27 64.96 -12.07
CA LEU A 15 -15.89 63.99 -11.07
C LEU A 15 -15.72 62.53 -11.67
N MET A 16 -16.59 62.13 -12.62
CA MET A 16 -16.45 60.89 -13.35
C MET A 16 -15.24 60.87 -14.28
N ALA A 17 -14.93 61.99 -14.94
CA ALA A 17 -13.74 62.11 -15.80
C ALA A 17 -12.42 62.02 -14.97
N ALA A 18 -12.40 62.63 -13.78
CA ALA A 18 -11.25 62.60 -12.87
C ALA A 18 -11.05 61.19 -12.28
N LEU A 19 -12.13 60.45 -12.00
CA LEU A 19 -12.05 59.04 -11.55
C LEU A 19 -11.57 58.05 -12.62
N MET A 20 -11.88 58.31 -13.90
CA MET A 20 -11.37 57.48 -15.01
C MET A 20 -9.88 57.75 -15.30
N LEU A 21 -9.35 58.92 -15.05
CA LEU A 21 -7.92 59.23 -15.21
C LEU A 21 -7.05 58.65 -14.10
N VAL A 22 -7.57 58.45 -12.91
CA VAL A 22 -6.86 57.79 -11.80
C VAL A 22 -6.82 56.26 -12.00
N ALA A 23 -7.83 55.65 -12.67
CA ALA A 23 -7.85 54.25 -12.99
C ALA A 23 -6.81 53.81 -14.05
N LEU A 24 -6.36 54.75 -14.91
CA LEU A 24 -5.34 54.49 -15.93
C LEU A 24 -3.90 54.64 -15.44
N ALA A 25 -3.66 55.30 -14.29
CA ALA A 25 -2.32 55.47 -13.71
C ALA A 25 -1.88 54.32 -12.81
N VAL A 26 -2.77 53.40 -12.43
CA VAL A 26 -2.46 52.21 -11.60
C VAL A 26 -2.18 50.96 -12.46
N ALA A 27 -2.42 51.04 -13.78
CA ALA A 27 -2.20 49.89 -14.69
C ALA A 27 -0.75 49.80 -15.25
N GLY A 28 0.20 50.60 -14.75
CA GLY A 28 1.53 50.76 -15.34
C GLY A 28 2.73 50.37 -14.48
N CYS A 29 2.58 49.53 -13.43
CA CYS A 29 3.73 48.92 -12.71
C CYS A 29 3.31 47.66 -11.98
N GLY A 30 2.82 46.65 -12.71
CA GLY A 30 2.66 45.31 -12.26
C GLY A 30 3.56 44.42 -13.10
N GLY A 31 4.81 44.22 -12.62
CA GLY A 31 5.65 43.14 -13.15
C GLY A 31 4.86 41.83 -13.11
N SER A 32 4.71 41.22 -14.25
CA SER A 32 4.17 39.85 -14.38
C SER A 32 4.99 38.94 -13.49
N LYS A 33 4.53 38.73 -12.25
CA LYS A 33 4.82 37.48 -11.63
C LYS A 33 4.07 36.46 -12.49
N ASP A 34 4.78 35.72 -13.29
CA ASP A 34 4.30 34.46 -13.81
C ASP A 34 3.82 33.64 -12.59
N GLU A 35 2.54 33.72 -12.31
CA GLU A 35 1.88 32.69 -11.56
C GLU A 35 2.01 31.44 -12.43
N ALA A 36 3.10 30.69 -12.20
CA ALA A 36 3.24 29.36 -12.70
C ALA A 36 1.95 28.66 -12.25
N LYS A 37 1.01 28.46 -13.17
CA LYS A 37 -0.16 27.62 -12.95
C LYS A 37 0.40 26.30 -12.44
N ALA A 38 0.27 26.05 -11.15
CA ALA A 38 0.65 24.78 -10.54
C ALA A 38 -0.04 23.72 -11.39
N GLN A 39 0.74 22.92 -12.11
CA GLN A 39 0.20 21.76 -12.80
C GLN A 39 -0.47 20.91 -11.72
N PRO A 40 -1.67 20.37 -11.98
CA PRO A 40 -2.33 19.50 -11.01
C PRO A 40 -1.34 18.41 -10.60
N GLU A 41 -1.12 18.29 -9.31
CA GLU A 41 -0.21 17.28 -8.75
C GLU A 41 -0.68 15.90 -9.21
N LYS A 42 0.21 15.15 -9.85
CA LYS A 42 -0.09 13.81 -10.32
C LYS A 42 -0.29 12.90 -9.11
N VAL A 43 -1.47 12.34 -8.93
CA VAL A 43 -1.80 11.44 -7.83
C VAL A 43 -1.63 9.99 -8.29
N LEU A 44 -0.99 9.17 -7.45
CA LEU A 44 -0.90 7.72 -7.58
C LEU A 44 -1.82 7.10 -6.53
N ARG A 45 -2.94 6.52 -6.98
CA ARG A 45 -3.93 5.86 -6.12
C ARG A 45 -3.44 4.44 -5.81
N VAL A 46 -3.10 4.21 -4.57
CA VAL A 46 -2.54 2.95 -4.08
C VAL A 46 -3.54 2.29 -3.14
N ALA A 47 -3.61 0.95 -3.14
CA ALA A 47 -4.31 0.21 -2.09
C ALA A 47 -3.40 -0.85 -1.47
N THR A 48 -3.68 -1.15 -0.21
CA THR A 48 -3.03 -2.16 0.60
C THR A 48 -4.02 -2.79 1.58
N GLU A 49 -3.69 -3.96 2.15
CA GLU A 49 -4.44 -4.59 3.25
C GLU A 49 -3.60 -4.52 4.53
N PRO A 50 -3.86 -3.56 5.46
CA PRO A 50 -2.92 -3.20 6.51
C PRO A 50 -3.02 -4.09 7.77
N THR A 51 -2.97 -5.42 7.59
CA THR A 51 -2.83 -6.38 8.69
C THR A 51 -1.62 -7.31 8.52
N PHE A 52 -0.63 -6.91 7.71
CA PHE A 52 0.49 -7.74 7.29
C PHE A 52 1.84 -7.16 7.75
N ALA A 53 1.95 -6.85 9.04
CA ALA A 53 3.21 -6.33 9.61
C ALA A 53 4.37 -7.34 9.45
N PRO A 54 5.60 -6.88 9.13
CA PRO A 54 6.06 -5.49 9.10
C PRO A 54 5.95 -4.79 7.73
N PHE A 55 5.24 -5.37 6.75
CA PHE A 55 5.11 -4.81 5.39
C PHE A 55 4.10 -3.67 5.34
N GLU A 56 2.88 -3.91 5.81
CA GLU A 56 1.82 -2.92 5.89
C GLU A 56 0.93 -3.17 7.12
N PHE A 57 0.76 -2.14 7.90
CA PHE A 57 -0.11 -2.18 9.09
C PHE A 57 -0.55 -0.79 9.50
N GLN A 58 -1.64 -0.74 10.24
CA GLN A 58 -2.12 0.48 10.85
C GLN A 58 -1.43 0.69 12.20
N LYS A 59 -0.83 1.86 12.43
CA LYS A 59 -0.22 2.18 13.72
C LYS A 59 -1.28 2.24 14.81
N GLU A 60 -0.95 1.66 15.95
CA GLU A 60 -1.85 1.67 17.11
C GLU A 60 -2.27 3.09 17.50
N GLY A 61 -3.58 3.30 17.70
CA GLY A 61 -4.14 4.59 18.07
C GLY A 61 -4.13 5.65 16.97
N SER A 62 -3.87 5.30 15.73
CA SER A 62 -3.78 6.21 14.59
C SER A 62 -4.41 5.59 13.34
N GLU A 63 -4.82 6.43 12.37
CA GLU A 63 -5.18 5.98 11.03
C GLU A 63 -3.96 5.87 10.08
N GLU A 64 -2.76 6.18 10.58
CA GLU A 64 -1.55 6.17 9.78
C GLU A 64 -1.15 4.74 9.41
N LEU A 65 -0.96 4.50 8.12
CA LEU A 65 -0.42 3.27 7.58
C LEU A 65 1.11 3.32 7.55
N ALA A 66 1.75 2.29 8.10
CA ALA A 66 3.19 2.12 8.22
C ALA A 66 3.61 0.74 7.72
N GLY A 67 4.90 0.55 7.55
CA GLY A 67 5.48 -0.70 7.11
C GLY A 67 6.43 -0.52 5.94
N PHE A 68 7.14 -1.59 5.64
CA PHE A 68 8.11 -1.63 4.55
C PHE A 68 7.48 -1.24 3.20
N ASP A 69 6.32 -1.80 2.87
CA ASP A 69 5.60 -1.54 1.65
C ASP A 69 5.13 -0.08 1.56
N MET A 70 4.73 0.49 2.71
CA MET A 70 4.30 1.87 2.79
C MET A 70 5.43 2.86 2.54
N ASP A 71 6.61 2.58 3.09
CA ASP A 71 7.80 3.40 2.87
C ASP A 71 8.32 3.23 1.44
N LEU A 72 8.30 2.01 0.92
CA LEU A 72 8.72 1.71 -0.45
C LEU A 72 7.85 2.42 -1.49
N ILE A 73 6.52 2.34 -1.36
CA ILE A 73 5.63 2.97 -2.34
C ILE A 73 5.68 4.50 -2.29
N ARG A 74 5.87 5.09 -1.10
CA ARG A 74 6.10 6.53 -0.96
C ARG A 74 7.40 6.96 -1.64
N ALA A 75 8.48 6.17 -1.48
CA ALA A 75 9.76 6.41 -2.15
C ALA A 75 9.64 6.29 -3.68
N ILE A 76 8.91 5.28 -4.18
CA ILE A 76 8.60 5.12 -5.61
C ILE A 76 7.79 6.33 -6.11
N GLY A 77 6.72 6.72 -5.40
CA GLY A 77 5.93 7.89 -5.77
C GLY A 77 6.75 9.16 -5.89
N LYS A 78 7.71 9.38 -4.96
CA LYS A 78 8.66 10.50 -5.03
C LYS A 78 9.53 10.44 -6.30
N LYS A 79 10.03 9.26 -6.69
CA LYS A 79 10.79 9.08 -7.94
C LYS A 79 9.94 9.37 -9.18
N LEU A 80 8.65 9.04 -9.13
CA LEU A 80 7.69 9.29 -10.22
C LEU A 80 7.14 10.73 -10.25
N GLY A 81 7.47 11.57 -9.25
CA GLY A 81 6.91 12.91 -9.11
C GLY A 81 5.41 12.90 -8.85
N CYS A 82 4.90 11.90 -8.09
CA CYS A 82 3.50 11.73 -7.76
C CYS A 82 3.27 11.87 -6.26
N LYS A 83 2.12 12.45 -5.88
CA LYS A 83 1.55 12.29 -4.55
C LYS A 83 0.99 10.87 -4.43
N VAL A 84 1.35 10.14 -3.39
CA VAL A 84 0.82 8.80 -3.11
C VAL A 84 -0.37 8.94 -2.16
N GLU A 85 -1.52 8.42 -2.59
CA GLU A 85 -2.72 8.31 -1.76
C GLU A 85 -3.01 6.82 -1.54
N ILE A 86 -3.01 6.37 -0.27
CA ILE A 86 -3.10 4.96 0.09
C ILE A 86 -4.46 4.70 0.73
N ALA A 87 -5.21 3.75 0.16
CA ALA A 87 -6.48 3.27 0.68
C ALA A 87 -6.31 1.88 1.31
N ASN A 88 -7.05 1.64 2.40
CA ASN A 88 -7.23 0.30 2.96
C ASN A 88 -8.30 -0.47 2.16
N MET A 89 -7.97 -1.70 1.79
CA MET A 89 -8.85 -2.57 1.00
C MET A 89 -8.55 -4.04 1.34
N GLY A 90 -9.58 -4.91 1.35
CA GLY A 90 -9.35 -6.35 1.53
C GLY A 90 -8.42 -6.91 0.44
N PHE A 91 -7.54 -7.86 0.82
CA PHE A 91 -6.51 -8.39 -0.06
C PHE A 91 -7.09 -8.99 -1.36
N ASP A 92 -8.18 -9.74 -1.25
CA ASP A 92 -8.90 -10.35 -2.37
C ASP A 92 -9.58 -9.33 -3.30
N ALA A 93 -9.81 -8.11 -2.83
CA ALA A 93 -10.39 -7.01 -3.62
C ALA A 93 -9.34 -6.20 -4.42
N LEU A 94 -8.03 -6.33 -4.12
CA LEU A 94 -6.98 -5.52 -4.74
C LEU A 94 -6.91 -5.72 -6.26
N ILE A 95 -6.85 -6.96 -6.74
CA ILE A 95 -6.81 -7.27 -8.18
C ILE A 95 -8.07 -6.83 -8.91
N PRO A 96 -9.29 -7.11 -8.42
CA PRO A 96 -10.51 -6.52 -8.97
C PRO A 96 -10.49 -4.99 -9.05
N ALA A 97 -10.00 -4.30 -8.03
CA ALA A 97 -9.91 -2.84 -8.00
C ALA A 97 -8.93 -2.27 -9.05
N LEU A 98 -7.79 -2.93 -9.29
CA LEU A 98 -6.87 -2.61 -10.38
C LEU A 98 -7.54 -2.76 -11.74
N ASN A 99 -8.24 -3.87 -11.96
CA ASN A 99 -8.89 -4.16 -13.24
C ASN A 99 -10.03 -3.19 -13.57
N THR A 100 -10.76 -2.71 -12.57
CA THR A 100 -11.80 -1.68 -12.74
C THR A 100 -11.25 -0.25 -12.79
N GLY A 101 -9.95 -0.04 -12.49
CA GLY A 101 -9.32 1.28 -12.48
C GLY A 101 -9.69 2.13 -11.26
N ASN A 102 -10.21 1.54 -10.19
CA ASN A 102 -10.46 2.23 -8.93
C ASN A 102 -9.16 2.63 -8.23
N ILE A 103 -8.11 1.84 -8.40
CA ILE A 103 -6.75 2.11 -7.96
C ILE A 103 -5.78 1.94 -9.12
N ASP A 104 -4.60 2.56 -9.01
CA ASP A 104 -3.54 2.48 -10.01
C ASP A 104 -2.51 1.40 -9.65
N VAL A 105 -2.30 1.18 -8.35
CA VAL A 105 -1.27 0.30 -7.78
C VAL A 105 -1.83 -0.46 -6.58
N ALA A 106 -1.47 -1.73 -6.46
CA ALA A 106 -1.58 -2.49 -5.21
C ALA A 106 -0.18 -2.92 -4.74
N ILE A 107 0.11 -2.66 -3.47
CA ILE A 107 1.32 -3.13 -2.78
C ILE A 107 0.88 -3.65 -1.41
N ALA A 108 1.05 -4.95 -1.17
CA ALA A 108 0.47 -5.65 -0.02
C ALA A 108 1.13 -7.03 0.20
N GLY A 109 2.46 -7.11 0.23
CA GLY A 109 3.15 -8.40 0.33
C GLY A 109 2.70 -9.41 -0.72
N MET A 110 2.27 -8.94 -1.90
CA MET A 110 1.62 -9.78 -2.89
C MET A 110 2.63 -10.66 -3.64
N SER A 111 2.57 -11.98 -3.43
CA SER A 111 3.41 -12.94 -4.14
C SER A 111 3.17 -12.91 -5.64
N ILE A 112 4.25 -12.93 -6.40
CA ILE A 112 4.25 -13.01 -7.86
C ILE A 112 3.94 -14.46 -8.25
N THR A 113 2.71 -14.72 -8.73
CA THR A 113 2.30 -16.03 -9.23
C THR A 113 1.95 -15.96 -10.72
N ASP A 114 1.97 -17.10 -11.42
CA ASP A 114 1.59 -17.12 -12.84
C ASP A 114 0.11 -16.79 -13.04
N GLU A 115 -0.75 -17.16 -12.10
CA GLU A 115 -2.16 -16.78 -12.11
C GLU A 115 -2.32 -15.25 -12.01
N ARG A 116 -1.66 -14.61 -11.03
CA ARG A 116 -1.70 -13.15 -10.86
C ARG A 116 -1.12 -12.42 -12.06
N LYS A 117 -0.02 -12.93 -12.66
CA LYS A 117 0.54 -12.39 -13.91
C LYS A 117 -0.43 -12.46 -15.09
N GLN A 118 -1.36 -13.41 -15.12
CA GLN A 118 -2.41 -13.44 -16.15
C GLN A 118 -3.44 -12.33 -15.93
N ALA A 119 -3.76 -11.97 -14.71
CA ALA A 119 -4.79 -11.01 -14.33
C ALA A 119 -4.31 -9.55 -14.30
N VAL A 120 -3.07 -9.32 -13.87
CA VAL A 120 -2.47 -7.98 -13.65
C VAL A 120 -1.03 -7.91 -14.14
N GLY A 121 -0.48 -6.69 -14.27
CA GLY A 121 0.95 -6.47 -14.42
C GLY A 121 1.64 -6.56 -13.05
N MET A 122 2.66 -7.41 -12.93
CA MET A 122 3.47 -7.54 -11.71
C MET A 122 4.83 -6.93 -11.94
N SER A 123 5.32 -6.14 -10.98
CA SER A 123 6.66 -5.55 -11.03
C SER A 123 7.77 -6.59 -10.91
N ASP A 124 9.00 -6.14 -11.10
CA ASP A 124 10.17 -6.87 -10.63
C ASP A 124 10.05 -7.13 -9.12
N PRO A 125 10.61 -8.23 -8.60
CA PRO A 125 10.49 -8.56 -7.20
C PRO A 125 11.19 -7.53 -6.30
N TYR A 126 10.50 -7.15 -5.22
CA TYR A 126 11.08 -6.26 -4.22
C TYR A 126 11.47 -6.97 -2.92
N TYR A 127 10.88 -8.14 -2.62
CA TYR A 127 11.18 -8.93 -1.43
C TYR A 127 11.10 -10.42 -1.73
N THR A 128 11.81 -11.25 -0.96
CA THR A 128 11.72 -12.72 -1.03
C THR A 128 11.22 -13.23 0.31
N SER A 129 10.12 -13.97 0.28
CA SER A 129 9.45 -14.58 1.42
C SER A 129 9.38 -16.10 1.26
N GLY A 130 8.51 -16.73 2.00
CA GLY A 130 8.10 -18.12 1.91
C GLY A 130 7.11 -18.43 3.02
N LEU A 131 6.23 -19.39 2.78
CA LEU A 131 5.19 -19.78 3.73
C LEU A 131 5.75 -20.62 4.89
N ILE A 132 5.13 -20.49 6.06
CA ILE A 132 5.44 -21.33 7.23
C ILE A 132 4.15 -21.67 7.99
N VAL A 133 4.19 -22.75 8.75
CA VAL A 133 3.08 -23.16 9.62
C VAL A 133 3.27 -22.57 11.01
N MET A 134 2.24 -21.92 11.54
CA MET A 134 2.16 -21.49 12.94
C MET A 134 1.10 -22.31 13.67
N VAL A 135 1.44 -22.75 14.89
CA VAL A 135 0.56 -23.51 15.78
C VAL A 135 0.56 -22.91 17.17
N LYS A 136 -0.36 -23.31 18.04
CA LYS A 136 -0.34 -22.92 19.46
C LYS A 136 0.96 -23.38 20.12
N LYS A 137 1.42 -22.61 21.11
CA LYS A 137 2.68 -22.86 21.84
C LYS A 137 2.76 -24.25 22.45
N ASP A 138 1.67 -24.73 23.00
CA ASP A 138 1.53 -26.03 23.66
C ASP A 138 1.24 -27.19 22.70
N ASN A 139 1.00 -26.91 21.40
CA ASN A 139 0.82 -27.98 20.41
C ASN A 139 2.11 -28.77 20.23
N ASN A 140 2.02 -30.08 20.39
CA ASN A 140 3.14 -31.04 20.23
C ASN A 140 2.90 -32.10 19.16
N ASP A 141 1.72 -32.07 18.51
CA ASP A 141 1.30 -33.07 17.53
C ASP A 141 1.68 -32.69 16.11
N ILE A 142 1.63 -31.37 15.79
CA ILE A 142 1.96 -30.84 14.48
C ILE A 142 3.42 -30.39 14.48
N LYS A 143 4.24 -30.98 13.61
CA LYS A 143 5.67 -30.68 13.46
C LYS A 143 5.99 -30.03 12.10
N SER A 144 5.15 -30.24 11.10
CA SER A 144 5.31 -29.72 9.74
C SER A 144 3.97 -29.63 9.03
N ILE A 145 3.97 -29.18 7.77
CA ILE A 145 2.78 -29.18 6.91
C ILE A 145 2.24 -30.59 6.67
N ASP A 146 3.07 -31.62 6.72
CA ASP A 146 2.67 -33.00 6.49
C ASP A 146 1.71 -33.53 7.57
N ASP A 147 1.75 -32.95 8.78
CA ASP A 147 0.89 -33.32 9.90
C ASP A 147 -0.48 -32.63 9.85
N LEU A 148 -0.71 -31.76 8.85
CA LEU A 148 -1.94 -30.96 8.73
C LEU A 148 -3.10 -31.72 8.07
N ALA A 149 -2.90 -32.92 7.56
CA ALA A 149 -3.98 -33.74 6.97
C ALA A 149 -5.15 -33.90 7.96
N GLY A 150 -6.36 -33.52 7.52
CA GLY A 150 -7.59 -33.54 8.33
C GLY A 150 -7.67 -32.50 9.45
N LYS A 151 -6.69 -31.61 9.61
CA LYS A 151 -6.67 -30.57 10.64
C LYS A 151 -7.48 -29.31 10.19
N ARG A 152 -7.81 -28.49 11.18
CA ARG A 152 -8.43 -27.18 10.96
C ARG A 152 -7.33 -26.14 10.70
N ILE A 153 -7.37 -25.50 9.54
CA ILE A 153 -6.34 -24.54 9.11
C ILE A 153 -6.99 -23.20 8.84
N ALA A 154 -6.40 -22.12 9.36
CA ALA A 154 -6.76 -20.76 8.98
C ALA A 154 -5.73 -20.17 8.02
N ALA A 155 -6.21 -19.34 7.09
CA ALA A 155 -5.42 -18.50 6.21
C ALA A 155 -6.22 -17.26 5.79
N GLN A 156 -5.55 -16.25 5.27
CA GLN A 156 -6.24 -15.11 4.70
C GLN A 156 -6.74 -15.43 3.28
N ILE A 157 -7.96 -15.01 2.97
CA ILE A 157 -8.58 -15.21 1.65
C ILE A 157 -7.76 -14.58 0.52
N GLY A 158 -7.66 -15.28 -0.62
CA GLY A 158 -6.98 -14.78 -1.82
C GLY A 158 -5.45 -14.82 -1.77
N THR A 159 -4.84 -15.43 -0.73
CA THR A 159 -3.39 -15.53 -0.57
C THR A 159 -2.85 -16.90 -1.00
N THR A 160 -1.54 -16.96 -1.29
CA THR A 160 -0.83 -18.23 -1.52
C THR A 160 -0.87 -19.14 -0.29
N GLY A 161 -0.96 -18.56 0.91
CA GLY A 161 -1.19 -19.29 2.15
C GLY A 161 -2.53 -20.04 2.17
N ALA A 162 -3.60 -19.39 1.65
CA ALA A 162 -4.91 -20.03 1.47
C ALA A 162 -4.87 -21.15 0.44
N ASP A 163 -4.17 -20.94 -0.68
CA ASP A 163 -4.01 -21.98 -1.72
C ASP A 163 -3.25 -23.19 -1.15
N LYS A 164 -2.20 -22.93 -0.39
CA LYS A 164 -1.43 -23.97 0.29
C LYS A 164 -2.28 -24.74 1.31
N ALA A 165 -3.07 -24.04 2.13
CA ALA A 165 -3.99 -24.65 3.07
C ALA A 165 -5.01 -25.55 2.37
N ASN A 166 -5.61 -25.07 1.28
CA ASN A 166 -6.57 -25.82 0.47
C ASN A 166 -5.95 -27.05 -0.22
N SER A 167 -4.65 -27.06 -0.47
CA SER A 167 -3.94 -28.20 -1.05
C SER A 167 -3.67 -29.33 -0.05
N VAL A 168 -3.85 -29.09 1.25
CA VAL A 168 -3.64 -30.09 2.29
C VAL A 168 -4.79 -31.09 2.30
N LYS A 169 -4.45 -32.38 2.26
CA LYS A 169 -5.42 -33.46 2.19
C LYS A 169 -6.40 -33.44 3.36
N ASP A 170 -7.72 -33.47 3.05
CA ASP A 170 -8.80 -33.55 4.03
C ASP A 170 -8.81 -32.41 5.08
N ALA A 171 -8.03 -31.34 4.88
CA ALA A 171 -8.01 -30.20 5.80
C ALA A 171 -9.36 -29.47 5.81
N LYS A 172 -9.70 -28.94 6.99
CA LYS A 172 -10.86 -28.05 7.18
C LYS A 172 -10.36 -26.62 7.19
N VAL A 173 -10.36 -25.98 6.01
CA VAL A 173 -9.83 -24.64 5.85
C VAL A 173 -10.91 -23.61 6.16
N THR A 174 -10.56 -22.65 7.02
CA THR A 174 -11.36 -21.44 7.28
C THR A 174 -10.58 -20.24 6.77
N LEU A 175 -11.18 -19.49 5.86
CA LEU A 175 -10.58 -18.28 5.28
C LEU A 175 -11.10 -17.05 6.00
N PHE A 176 -10.18 -16.17 6.39
CA PHE A 176 -10.46 -14.91 7.06
C PHE A 176 -10.14 -13.72 6.16
N ASN A 177 -10.73 -12.57 6.42
CA ASN A 177 -10.46 -11.36 5.64
C ASN A 177 -9.06 -10.80 5.95
N THR A 178 -8.57 -11.02 7.17
CA THR A 178 -7.30 -10.46 7.66
C THR A 178 -6.40 -11.53 8.28
N ASN A 179 -5.08 -11.27 8.26
CA ASN A 179 -4.11 -12.12 8.95
C ASN A 179 -4.30 -12.09 10.48
N THR A 180 -4.71 -10.94 11.02
CA THR A 180 -4.99 -10.79 12.45
C THR A 180 -6.11 -11.74 12.88
N GLU A 181 -7.21 -11.85 12.13
CA GLU A 181 -8.31 -12.77 12.41
C GLU A 181 -7.84 -14.23 12.40
N SER A 182 -7.00 -14.60 11.41
CA SER A 182 -6.43 -15.96 11.34
C SER A 182 -5.59 -16.30 12.57
N ALA A 183 -4.75 -15.37 13.03
CA ALA A 183 -3.92 -15.55 14.22
C ALA A 183 -4.78 -15.60 15.51
N MET A 184 -5.82 -14.77 15.62
CA MET A 184 -6.75 -14.79 16.75
C MET A 184 -7.52 -16.12 16.83
N GLU A 185 -7.96 -16.65 15.68
CA GLU A 185 -8.67 -17.93 15.64
C GLU A 185 -7.79 -19.09 16.13
N LEU A 186 -6.49 -19.06 15.77
CA LEU A 186 -5.52 -20.01 16.32
C LEU A 186 -5.41 -19.91 17.84
N THR A 187 -5.20 -18.70 18.36
CA THR A 187 -5.00 -18.48 19.80
C THR A 187 -6.23 -18.84 20.61
N ASN A 188 -7.42 -18.61 20.08
CA ASN A 188 -8.70 -19.00 20.66
C ASN A 188 -8.99 -20.52 20.57
N GLY A 189 -8.20 -21.27 19.77
CA GLY A 189 -8.36 -22.72 19.59
C GLY A 189 -9.46 -23.11 18.59
N GLY A 190 -9.94 -22.19 17.78
CA GLY A 190 -10.89 -22.46 16.71
C GLY A 190 -10.26 -23.23 15.55
N VAL A 191 -8.95 -23.05 15.31
CA VAL A 191 -8.15 -23.81 14.34
C VAL A 191 -6.93 -24.44 15.01
N ASP A 192 -6.32 -25.41 14.33
CA ASP A 192 -5.15 -26.16 14.79
C ASP A 192 -3.83 -25.53 14.27
N ALA A 193 -3.89 -24.86 13.13
CA ALA A 193 -2.76 -24.20 12.48
C ALA A 193 -3.17 -22.99 11.66
N VAL A 194 -2.19 -22.10 11.41
CA VAL A 194 -2.25 -21.01 10.42
C VAL A 194 -1.12 -21.22 9.42
N ILE A 195 -1.39 -21.03 8.13
CA ILE A 195 -0.36 -20.95 7.09
C ILE A 195 -0.27 -19.51 6.63
N ASN A 196 0.92 -18.92 6.78
CA ASN A 196 1.18 -17.54 6.37
C ASN A 196 2.68 -17.35 6.10
N ASP A 197 3.06 -16.16 5.65
CA ASP A 197 4.42 -15.79 5.31
C ASP A 197 5.34 -15.72 6.53
N SER A 198 6.52 -16.28 6.39
CA SER A 198 7.48 -16.44 7.49
C SER A 198 7.92 -15.11 8.11
N PRO A 199 8.16 -14.00 7.38
CA PRO A 199 8.53 -12.74 8.01
C PRO A 199 7.39 -12.12 8.82
N VAL A 200 6.13 -12.33 8.42
CA VAL A 200 4.94 -11.84 9.13
C VAL A 200 4.73 -12.61 10.42
N ILE A 201 4.79 -13.95 10.36
CA ILE A 201 4.72 -14.76 11.57
C ILE A 201 5.90 -14.47 12.50
N GLY A 202 7.10 -14.30 11.95
CA GLY A 202 8.29 -13.94 12.74
C GLY A 202 8.11 -12.61 13.47
N TYR A 203 7.56 -11.61 12.79
CA TYR A 203 7.24 -10.33 13.41
C TYR A 203 6.18 -10.47 14.51
N TYR A 204 5.07 -11.18 14.24
CA TYR A 204 4.04 -11.45 15.25
C TYR A 204 4.61 -12.12 16.51
N LEU A 205 5.44 -13.15 16.34
CA LEU A 205 6.06 -13.85 17.47
C LEU A 205 7.01 -12.93 18.26
N ALA A 206 7.75 -12.05 17.58
CA ALA A 206 8.65 -11.09 18.21
C ALA A 206 7.90 -10.00 19.01
N GLN A 207 6.65 -9.69 18.63
CA GLN A 207 5.78 -8.72 19.33
C GLN A 207 4.97 -9.35 20.49
N GLY A 208 5.42 -10.48 21.02
CA GLY A 208 4.78 -11.14 22.17
C GLY A 208 3.95 -12.37 21.78
N GLY A 209 3.67 -12.61 20.52
CA GLY A 209 2.96 -13.80 20.05
C GLY A 209 3.63 -15.13 20.42
N SER A 210 4.95 -15.11 20.70
CA SER A 210 5.72 -16.28 21.14
C SER A 210 5.31 -16.83 22.51
N GLU A 211 4.54 -16.10 23.29
CA GLU A 211 3.97 -16.60 24.54
C GLU A 211 2.85 -17.63 24.28
N VAL A 212 2.12 -17.50 23.18
CA VAL A 212 0.92 -18.29 22.86
C VAL A 212 1.03 -19.13 21.60
N ALA A 213 2.00 -18.85 20.71
CA ALA A 213 2.19 -19.53 19.44
C ALA A 213 3.66 -19.81 19.14
N LYS A 214 3.91 -20.68 18.17
CA LYS A 214 5.24 -21.02 17.63
C LYS A 214 5.11 -21.44 16.17
N THR A 215 6.21 -21.33 15.42
CA THR A 215 6.34 -21.96 14.10
C THR A 215 6.74 -23.43 14.20
N VAL A 216 6.37 -24.21 13.20
CA VAL A 216 6.77 -25.60 13.04
C VAL A 216 7.13 -25.90 11.58
N GLY A 217 8.05 -26.85 11.39
CA GLY A 217 8.59 -27.18 10.07
C GLY A 217 9.52 -26.09 9.51
N ASP A 218 9.96 -26.31 8.28
CA ASP A 218 10.81 -25.37 7.54
C ASP A 218 9.96 -24.36 6.76
N VAL A 219 10.58 -23.23 6.40
CA VAL A 219 9.99 -22.30 5.44
C VAL A 219 9.86 -23.01 4.11
N MET A 220 8.65 -23.02 3.57
CA MET A 220 8.33 -23.63 2.28
C MET A 220 8.97 -22.86 1.12
N GLU A 221 8.74 -23.31 -0.11
CA GLU A 221 9.32 -22.71 -1.32
C GLU A 221 9.31 -21.18 -1.27
N ALA A 222 10.41 -20.60 -1.77
CA ALA A 222 10.56 -19.15 -1.77
C ALA A 222 9.52 -18.47 -2.68
N GLU A 223 8.86 -17.45 -2.17
CA GLU A 223 7.93 -16.59 -2.88
C GLU A 223 8.54 -15.20 -3.04
N GLN A 224 8.24 -14.54 -4.14
CA GLN A 224 8.71 -13.19 -4.41
C GLN A 224 7.53 -12.22 -4.39
N TYR A 225 7.65 -11.11 -3.65
CA TYR A 225 6.64 -10.06 -3.65
C TYR A 225 6.86 -9.08 -4.78
N GLY A 226 5.76 -8.67 -5.41
CA GLY A 226 5.73 -7.67 -6.47
C GLY A 226 4.63 -6.64 -6.25
N ILE A 227 4.82 -5.50 -6.89
CA ILE A 227 3.83 -4.42 -6.94
C ILE A 227 2.93 -4.70 -8.14
N ALA A 228 1.60 -4.68 -7.93
CA ALA A 228 0.65 -4.96 -8.98
C ALA A 228 0.06 -3.66 -9.57
N VAL A 229 -0.12 -3.67 -10.89
CA VAL A 229 -0.80 -2.61 -11.65
C VAL A 229 -1.81 -3.25 -12.61
N LYS A 230 -2.74 -2.45 -13.16
CA LYS A 230 -3.64 -2.97 -14.21
C LYS A 230 -2.83 -3.56 -15.36
N LYS A 231 -3.27 -4.70 -15.91
CA LYS A 231 -2.56 -5.51 -16.90
C LYS A 231 -2.06 -4.74 -18.12
N ASP A 232 -2.88 -3.83 -18.61
CA ASP A 232 -2.61 -3.01 -19.80
C ASP A 232 -1.85 -1.71 -19.51
N ASN A 233 -1.60 -1.39 -18.23
CA ASN A 233 -0.84 -0.19 -17.83
C ASN A 233 0.68 -0.47 -17.81
N THR A 234 1.21 -0.90 -18.95
CA THR A 234 2.63 -1.27 -19.11
C THR A 234 3.56 -0.11 -18.81
N LYS A 235 3.15 1.14 -19.15
CA LYS A 235 3.95 2.34 -18.87
C LYS A 235 4.17 2.55 -17.37
N LEU A 236 3.13 2.44 -16.56
CA LEU A 236 3.25 2.58 -15.10
C LEU A 236 4.11 1.45 -14.53
N LEU A 237 3.97 0.23 -15.03
CA LEU A 237 4.79 -0.92 -14.62
C LEU A 237 6.28 -0.68 -14.89
N GLU A 238 6.62 -0.21 -16.09
CA GLU A 238 8.00 0.15 -16.45
C GLU A 238 8.55 1.26 -15.56
N ASP A 239 7.75 2.29 -15.31
CA ASP A 239 8.15 3.42 -14.44
C ASP A 239 8.39 2.96 -13.00
N ILE A 240 7.54 2.07 -12.46
CA ILE A 240 7.71 1.47 -11.13
C ILE A 240 9.00 0.62 -11.09
N ASN A 241 9.23 -0.24 -12.07
CA ASN A 241 10.44 -1.07 -12.12
C ASN A 241 11.71 -0.22 -12.19
N LYS A 242 11.69 0.84 -13.00
CA LYS A 242 12.78 1.80 -13.07
C LYS A 242 13.03 2.49 -11.73
N ALA A 243 11.96 2.99 -11.08
CA ALA A 243 12.07 3.62 -9.76
C ALA A 243 12.62 2.64 -8.70
N LEU A 244 12.14 1.40 -8.69
CA LEU A 244 12.62 0.35 -7.79
C LEU A 244 14.12 0.05 -8.02
N ALA A 245 14.56 -0.05 -9.28
CA ALA A 245 15.97 -0.25 -9.61
C ALA A 245 16.85 0.95 -9.18
N GLU A 246 16.35 2.18 -9.33
CA GLU A 246 17.04 3.38 -8.86
C GLU A 246 17.14 3.41 -7.33
N LEU A 247 16.08 3.07 -6.58
CA LEU A 247 16.11 3.00 -5.12
C LEU A 247 17.07 1.94 -4.60
N LYS A 248 17.18 0.80 -5.29
CA LYS A 248 18.19 -0.23 -4.98
C LYS A 248 19.60 0.27 -5.26
N LYS A 249 19.81 1.01 -6.37
CA LYS A 249 21.12 1.52 -6.78
C LYS A 249 21.62 2.65 -5.88
N ASP A 250 20.75 3.57 -5.44
CA ASP A 250 21.14 4.73 -4.61
C ASP A 250 21.14 4.44 -3.11
N GLY A 251 20.77 3.20 -2.72
CA GLY A 251 20.80 2.72 -1.34
C GLY A 251 19.60 3.16 -0.50
N GLU A 252 18.59 3.79 -1.09
CA GLU A 252 17.36 4.15 -0.37
C GLU A 252 16.54 2.91 -0.02
N TYR A 253 16.48 1.91 -0.93
CA TYR A 253 15.87 0.62 -0.65
C TYR A 253 16.51 -0.06 0.57
N ASP A 254 17.84 -0.08 0.66
CA ASP A 254 18.57 -0.70 1.78
C ASP A 254 18.29 0.00 3.11
N LYS A 255 18.10 1.33 3.10
CA LYS A 255 17.71 2.08 4.30
C LYS A 255 16.31 1.70 4.76
N ILE A 256 15.34 1.62 3.83
CA ILE A 256 13.97 1.19 4.12
C ILE A 256 14.00 -0.24 4.67
N TYR A 257 14.71 -1.16 3.99
CA TYR A 257 14.86 -2.55 4.42
C TYR A 257 15.42 -2.64 5.86
N LYS A 258 16.51 -1.91 6.12
CA LYS A 258 17.15 -1.89 7.43
C LYS A 258 16.23 -1.38 8.54
N THR A 259 15.37 -0.44 8.24
CA THR A 259 14.39 0.09 9.21
C THR A 259 13.45 -1.00 9.71
N TRP A 260 13.02 -1.91 8.83
CA TRP A 260 11.99 -2.90 9.13
C TRP A 260 12.52 -4.29 9.47
N PHE A 261 13.64 -4.69 8.89
CA PHE A 261 14.20 -6.04 9.00
C PHE A 261 15.59 -6.11 9.62
N GLY A 262 16.19 -4.97 9.99
CA GLY A 262 17.56 -4.90 10.48
C GLY A 262 18.61 -4.98 9.37
N GLU A 263 19.86 -5.29 9.74
CA GLU A 263 20.98 -5.34 8.77
C GLU A 263 20.73 -6.40 7.69
N VAL A 264 20.96 -6.01 6.44
CA VAL A 264 20.93 -6.94 5.29
C VAL A 264 22.05 -7.99 5.51
N LYS A 265 21.67 -9.25 5.77
CA LYS A 265 22.62 -10.35 5.78
C LYS A 265 23.09 -10.56 4.33
N LYS A 266 24.34 -10.20 4.05
CA LYS A 266 25.01 -10.44 2.75
C LYS A 266 25.31 -11.90 2.54
#